data_35698c966616c03ea37f7612eb1b3892
#
_entry.id   35698c966616c03ea37f7612eb1b3892
#
_cell.length_a   1.000
_cell.length_b   1.000
_cell.length_c   1.000
_cell.angle_alpha   90.00
_cell.angle_beta   90.00
_cell.angle_gamma   90.00
#
_symmetry.space_group_name_H-M   'P 1'
#
loop_
_entity.id
_entity.type
_entity.pdbx_description
1 polymer ?
#
loop_
_entity_poly.entity_id
_entity_poly.type
_entity_poly.pdbx_seq_one_letter_code
_entity_poly.pdbx_strand_id
1 'polypeptide(L)'
;MSQLYHNDIYKFETPIKSYWEATCLNIKKSFKTINSGLNANIVIIGAGYTGLSCAIQLAKKYNEDVILIEAGHIGWGSSARNAGFCCMPPTKLSTTKMIKLYGMEETKKFYSNTIDGSNFTKSLIDDNKIDCDISGDCNFEVAHHPKFFDALKDEAKIYKKEFNIETKLYTKEEFEEIGHSGLEQFGAFSYKPGFAINPLKFLLGLASLAKKIGVNIYENSPVIKIEKKSEKYKVITKEGSVIAKKIVIATNGFYKDDLVPELNNRILPAISNIIVTRPLSSEEINAHKFKTHNPILNSRKLLYYYRLLKDNRFLFGARGDLTGSDESSLKMTNKMEKQMKL
;
A
#
# COMPACT_ATOMS: atom_id res chain seq x y z
N MET A 1 18.04 -24.43 -3.75
CA MET A 1 16.57 -24.50 -3.55
C MET A 1 15.89 -23.75 -4.71
N SER A 2 14.76 -24.23 -5.20
CA SER A 2 14.05 -23.53 -6.27
C SER A 2 13.53 -22.20 -5.76
N GLN A 3 13.80 -21.12 -6.48
CA GLN A 3 13.30 -19.79 -6.18
C GLN A 3 11.75 -19.83 -6.13
N LEU A 4 11.16 -19.33 -5.05
CA LEU A 4 9.71 -19.39 -4.83
C LEU A 4 8.93 -18.54 -5.84
N TYR A 5 9.55 -17.45 -6.33
CA TYR A 5 8.93 -16.50 -7.24
C TYR A 5 9.64 -16.44 -8.57
N HIS A 6 8.89 -16.07 -9.60
CA HIS A 6 9.43 -15.82 -10.92
C HIS A 6 10.40 -14.65 -10.92
N ASN A 7 11.44 -14.73 -11.78
CA ASN A 7 12.46 -13.66 -11.86
C ASN A 7 11.91 -12.30 -12.27
N ASP A 8 10.75 -12.24 -12.89
CA ASP A 8 10.13 -11.00 -13.36
C ASP A 8 9.90 -10.01 -12.23
N ILE A 9 9.62 -10.47 -11.00
CA ILE A 9 9.43 -9.57 -9.84
C ILE A 9 10.72 -8.89 -9.35
N TYR A 10 11.88 -9.26 -9.88
CA TYR A 10 13.19 -8.71 -9.52
C TYR A 10 13.83 -7.90 -10.66
N LYS A 11 13.08 -7.58 -11.72
CA LYS A 11 13.55 -6.75 -12.84
C LYS A 11 13.52 -5.27 -12.48
N PHE A 12 14.29 -4.88 -11.46
CA PHE A 12 14.27 -3.52 -10.90
C PHE A 12 14.66 -2.41 -11.88
N GLU A 13 15.42 -2.74 -12.93
CA GLU A 13 15.82 -1.85 -14.00
C GLU A 13 14.72 -1.59 -15.04
N THR A 14 13.68 -2.42 -15.07
CA THR A 14 12.58 -2.29 -16.04
C THR A 14 11.53 -1.30 -15.53
N PRO A 15 11.27 -0.18 -16.23
CA PRO A 15 10.21 0.74 -15.85
C PRO A 15 8.83 0.07 -15.92
N ILE A 16 8.03 0.28 -14.90
CA ILE A 16 6.64 -0.22 -14.88
C ILE A 16 5.71 0.91 -15.28
N LYS A 17 5.08 0.75 -16.43
CA LYS A 17 4.08 1.69 -16.97
C LYS A 17 2.78 1.57 -16.18
N SER A 18 2.68 2.23 -15.03
CA SER A 18 1.46 2.31 -14.26
C SER A 18 0.71 3.62 -14.48
N TYR A 19 -0.59 3.63 -14.16
CA TYR A 19 -1.35 4.87 -14.16
C TYR A 19 -0.71 5.94 -13.25
N TRP A 20 -0.21 5.54 -12.09
CA TRP A 20 0.41 6.46 -11.14
C TRP A 20 1.70 7.10 -11.70
N GLU A 21 2.50 6.33 -12.45
CA GLU A 21 3.67 6.86 -13.15
C GLU A 21 3.26 7.95 -14.16
N ALA A 22 2.19 7.73 -14.91
CA ALA A 22 1.69 8.70 -15.87
C ALA A 22 1.23 10.02 -15.20
N THR A 23 0.79 9.97 -13.94
CA THR A 23 0.41 11.18 -13.17
C THR A 23 1.59 11.99 -12.63
N CYS A 24 2.80 11.46 -12.71
CA CYS A 24 4.01 12.02 -12.10
C CYS A 24 5.14 12.33 -13.08
N LEU A 25 4.88 12.38 -14.38
CA LEU A 25 5.91 12.58 -15.43
C LEU A 25 6.74 13.86 -15.23
N ASN A 26 6.15 14.91 -14.69
CA ASN A 26 6.81 16.20 -14.48
C ASN A 26 7.57 16.30 -13.15
N ILE A 27 7.52 15.27 -12.29
CA ILE A 27 8.22 15.27 -11.01
C ILE A 27 9.63 14.73 -11.24
N LYS A 28 10.65 15.57 -11.08
CA LYS A 28 12.06 15.14 -11.18
C LYS A 28 12.34 14.11 -10.08
N LYS A 29 12.70 12.91 -10.50
CA LYS A 29 13.05 11.77 -9.66
C LYS A 29 14.49 11.39 -9.99
N SER A 30 15.45 11.80 -9.18
CA SER A 30 16.82 11.34 -9.35
C SER A 30 17.56 11.39 -8.03
N PHE A 31 18.01 10.23 -7.61
CA PHE A 31 18.94 10.04 -6.50
C PHE A 31 20.20 9.38 -7.04
N LYS A 32 21.29 9.46 -6.29
CA LYS A 32 22.56 8.87 -6.68
C LYS A 32 22.50 7.34 -6.58
N THR A 33 23.33 6.66 -7.37
CA THR A 33 23.64 5.24 -7.20
C THR A 33 24.86 5.10 -6.28
N ILE A 34 24.93 4.01 -5.52
CA ILE A 34 26.11 3.70 -4.69
C ILE A 34 27.21 3.20 -5.62
N ASN A 35 28.32 3.94 -5.68
CA ASN A 35 29.49 3.62 -6.51
C ASN A 35 30.82 3.63 -5.73
N SER A 36 30.77 3.62 -4.40
CA SER A 36 31.95 3.66 -3.53
C SER A 36 31.65 3.01 -2.18
N GLY A 37 32.65 2.97 -1.31
CA GLY A 37 32.48 2.58 0.10
C GLY A 37 31.93 3.73 0.91
N LEU A 38 30.83 3.51 1.63
CA LEU A 38 30.15 4.47 2.48
C LEU A 38 30.08 3.96 3.93
N ASN A 39 29.84 4.89 4.87
CA ASN A 39 29.61 4.57 6.27
C ASN A 39 28.35 5.28 6.75
N ALA A 40 27.59 4.65 7.66
CA ALA A 40 26.44 5.24 8.33
C ALA A 40 26.26 4.63 9.73
N ASN A 41 25.44 5.24 10.58
CA ASN A 41 25.00 4.57 11.79
C ASN A 41 23.98 3.47 11.46
N ILE A 42 23.02 3.81 10.59
CA ILE A 42 21.94 2.91 10.21
C ILE A 42 21.81 2.87 8.69
N VAL A 43 21.72 1.66 8.13
CA VAL A 43 21.35 1.46 6.73
C VAL A 43 19.96 0.84 6.66
N ILE A 44 19.11 1.39 5.79
CA ILE A 44 17.76 0.89 5.52
C ILE A 44 17.72 0.39 4.08
N ILE A 45 17.25 -0.84 3.89
CA ILE A 45 17.15 -1.49 2.58
C ILE A 45 15.69 -1.50 2.15
N GLY A 46 15.37 -0.76 1.09
CA GLY A 46 14.03 -0.55 0.54
C GLY A 46 13.46 0.84 0.85
N ALA A 47 13.24 1.64 -0.19
CA ALA A 47 12.69 3.00 -0.11
C ALA A 47 11.17 3.04 -0.37
N GLY A 48 10.44 2.03 0.12
CA GLY A 48 8.98 2.05 0.22
C GLY A 48 8.49 2.88 1.42
N TYR A 49 7.19 2.86 1.69
CA TYR A 49 6.59 3.59 2.82
C TYR A 49 7.28 3.28 4.15
N THR A 50 7.53 2.00 4.43
CA THR A 50 8.18 1.57 5.67
C THR A 50 9.58 2.13 5.80
N GLY A 51 10.41 1.98 4.77
CA GLY A 51 11.80 2.43 4.81
C GLY A 51 11.92 3.95 4.90
N LEU A 52 11.15 4.69 4.10
CA LEU A 52 11.14 6.16 4.13
C LEU A 52 10.60 6.69 5.47
N SER A 53 9.50 6.15 5.98
CA SER A 53 8.96 6.56 7.29
C SER A 53 9.95 6.28 8.42
N CYS A 54 10.60 5.10 8.41
CA CYS A 54 11.64 4.73 9.36
C CYS A 54 12.82 5.72 9.29
N ALA A 55 13.34 5.99 8.09
CA ALA A 55 14.44 6.91 7.87
C ALA A 55 14.12 8.32 8.39
N ILE A 56 12.91 8.83 8.07
CA ILE A 56 12.44 10.15 8.54
C ILE A 56 12.39 10.19 10.06
N GLN A 57 11.83 9.17 10.72
CA GLN A 57 11.72 9.16 12.18
C GLN A 57 13.09 9.04 12.85
N LEU A 58 14.00 8.21 12.34
CA LEU A 58 15.35 8.04 12.87
C LEU A 58 16.16 9.33 12.75
N ALA A 59 16.13 9.99 11.60
CA ALA A 59 16.83 11.25 11.40
C ALA A 59 16.21 12.40 12.24
N LYS A 60 14.85 12.54 12.23
CA LYS A 60 14.16 13.66 12.86
C LYS A 60 14.13 13.58 14.39
N LYS A 61 13.87 12.38 14.97
CA LYS A 61 13.71 12.21 16.41
C LYS A 61 15.00 11.85 17.13
N TYR A 62 15.90 11.13 16.47
CA TYR A 62 17.08 10.56 17.11
C TYR A 62 18.39 11.11 16.54
N ASN A 63 18.31 12.02 15.55
CA ASN A 63 19.47 12.61 14.87
C ASN A 63 20.48 11.55 14.36
N GLU A 64 19.95 10.41 13.88
CA GLU A 64 20.76 9.32 13.36
C GLU A 64 21.25 9.61 11.94
N ASP A 65 22.50 9.24 11.66
CA ASP A 65 23.03 9.20 10.29
C ASP A 65 22.47 7.97 9.57
N VAL A 66 21.60 8.20 8.58
CA VAL A 66 20.84 7.17 7.87
C VAL A 66 21.18 7.17 6.39
N ILE A 67 21.54 5.99 5.88
CA ILE A 67 21.59 5.69 4.45
C ILE A 67 20.39 4.81 4.09
N LEU A 68 19.61 5.22 3.09
CA LEU A 68 18.48 4.50 2.54
C LEU A 68 18.81 4.02 1.12
N ILE A 69 18.68 2.71 0.88
CA ILE A 69 19.05 2.05 -0.38
C ILE A 69 17.80 1.48 -1.05
N GLU A 70 17.59 1.77 -2.32
CA GLU A 70 16.52 1.23 -3.16
C GLU A 70 17.10 0.42 -4.32
N ALA A 71 16.50 -0.72 -4.62
CA ALA A 71 16.96 -1.61 -5.67
C ALA A 71 16.73 -1.05 -7.07
N GLY A 72 15.56 -0.49 -7.31
CA GLY A 72 15.19 0.21 -8.55
C GLY A 72 15.16 1.73 -8.34
N HIS A 73 14.33 2.42 -9.12
CA HIS A 73 14.00 3.82 -8.86
C HIS A 73 12.97 3.93 -7.72
N ILE A 74 12.96 5.05 -7.01
CA ILE A 74 11.93 5.28 -5.99
C ILE A 74 10.55 5.31 -6.65
N GLY A 75 9.68 4.39 -6.24
CA GLY A 75 8.38 4.18 -6.85
C GLY A 75 8.27 2.90 -7.67
N TRP A 76 9.36 2.17 -7.87
CA TRP A 76 9.29 0.88 -8.57
C TRP A 76 8.46 -0.16 -7.79
N GLY A 77 8.53 -0.18 -6.48
CA GLY A 77 7.87 -1.16 -5.62
C GLY A 77 6.37 -0.96 -5.41
N SER A 78 5.76 -1.81 -4.59
CA SER A 78 4.32 -1.84 -4.32
C SER A 78 3.79 -0.58 -3.62
N SER A 79 4.63 0.18 -2.93
CA SER A 79 4.25 1.44 -2.28
C SER A 79 3.74 2.49 -3.27
N ALA A 80 4.19 2.46 -4.52
CA ALA A 80 3.73 3.37 -5.57
C ALA A 80 2.67 2.76 -6.49
N ARG A 81 2.30 1.50 -6.31
CA ARG A 81 1.46 0.72 -7.25
C ARG A 81 0.25 0.08 -6.58
N ASN A 82 -0.26 0.68 -5.51
CA ASN A 82 -1.44 0.25 -4.79
C ASN A 82 -2.64 1.16 -5.08
N ALA A 83 -3.79 0.87 -4.49
CA ALA A 83 -5.02 1.67 -4.71
C ALA A 83 -5.00 3.03 -4.01
N GLY A 84 -4.01 3.30 -3.15
CA GLY A 84 -3.89 4.53 -2.39
C GLY A 84 -4.92 4.66 -1.26
N PHE A 85 -5.40 3.54 -0.71
CA PHE A 85 -6.35 3.57 0.40
C PHE A 85 -5.61 3.74 1.74
N CYS A 86 -5.95 4.78 2.47
CA CYS A 86 -5.50 5.05 3.83
C CYS A 86 -6.68 4.83 4.77
N CYS A 87 -6.89 3.58 5.16
CA CYS A 87 -7.99 3.16 6.02
C CYS A 87 -7.55 1.97 6.87
N MET A 88 -8.39 1.56 7.80
CA MET A 88 -8.16 0.31 8.52
C MET A 88 -8.12 -0.84 7.52
N PRO A 89 -7.10 -1.72 7.58
CA PRO A 89 -6.98 -2.80 6.62
C PRO A 89 -8.10 -3.83 6.83
N PRO A 90 -8.71 -4.33 5.74
CA PRO A 90 -9.64 -5.44 5.84
C PRO A 90 -8.91 -6.68 6.33
N THR A 91 -9.38 -7.26 7.40
CA THR A 91 -8.85 -8.52 7.91
C THR A 91 -9.49 -9.71 7.20
N LYS A 92 -8.80 -10.85 7.18
CA LYS A 92 -9.40 -12.12 6.71
C LYS A 92 -10.20 -12.81 7.80
N LEU A 93 -10.06 -12.35 9.02
CA LEU A 93 -10.85 -12.76 10.17
C LEU A 93 -11.88 -11.67 10.46
N SER A 94 -13.14 -12.06 10.70
CA SER A 94 -14.10 -11.11 11.26
C SER A 94 -13.65 -10.67 12.66
N THR A 95 -14.07 -9.49 13.08
CA THR A 95 -13.74 -8.97 14.42
C THR A 95 -14.15 -9.95 15.53
N THR A 96 -15.33 -10.56 15.42
CA THR A 96 -15.78 -11.60 16.37
C THR A 96 -14.79 -12.77 16.44
N LYS A 97 -14.24 -13.20 15.29
CA LYS A 97 -13.26 -14.29 15.27
C LYS A 97 -11.91 -13.85 15.83
N MET A 98 -11.49 -12.60 15.60
CA MET A 98 -10.29 -12.04 16.22
C MET A 98 -10.42 -12.01 17.74
N ILE A 99 -11.54 -11.53 18.27
CA ILE A 99 -11.82 -11.52 19.71
C ILE A 99 -11.77 -12.93 20.30
N LYS A 100 -12.34 -13.91 19.58
CA LYS A 100 -12.31 -15.32 20.04
C LYS A 100 -10.89 -15.90 20.06
N LEU A 101 -10.03 -15.56 19.10
CA LEU A 101 -8.68 -16.13 18.97
C LEU A 101 -7.64 -15.41 19.82
N TYR A 102 -7.73 -14.11 19.92
CA TYR A 102 -6.69 -13.26 20.53
C TYR A 102 -7.15 -12.52 21.79
N GLY A 103 -8.45 -12.57 22.10
CA GLY A 103 -9.06 -11.82 23.18
C GLY A 103 -9.41 -10.37 22.78
N MET A 104 -10.24 -9.75 23.61
CA MET A 104 -10.75 -8.39 23.37
C MET A 104 -9.61 -7.36 23.39
N GLU A 105 -8.70 -7.44 24.38
CA GLU A 105 -7.64 -6.45 24.56
C GLU A 105 -6.65 -6.41 23.37
N GLU A 106 -6.21 -7.57 22.87
CA GLU A 106 -5.32 -7.62 21.71
C GLU A 106 -6.04 -7.17 20.43
N THR A 107 -7.34 -7.46 20.33
CA THR A 107 -8.15 -6.96 19.19
C THR A 107 -8.30 -5.43 19.25
N LYS A 108 -8.50 -4.85 20.43
CA LYS A 108 -8.51 -3.38 20.63
C LYS A 108 -7.18 -2.76 20.23
N LYS A 109 -6.06 -3.32 20.67
CA LYS A 109 -4.72 -2.85 20.28
C LYS A 109 -4.52 -2.89 18.78
N PHE A 110 -4.98 -3.94 18.10
CA PHE A 110 -4.91 -4.05 16.64
C PHE A 110 -5.66 -2.88 15.98
N TYR A 111 -6.91 -2.61 16.34
CA TYR A 111 -7.68 -1.52 15.76
C TYR A 111 -7.10 -0.15 16.11
N SER A 112 -6.69 0.08 17.36
CA SER A 112 -6.03 1.32 17.76
C SER A 112 -4.78 1.58 16.92
N ASN A 113 -3.89 0.59 16.78
CA ASN A 113 -2.67 0.72 15.98
C ASN A 113 -2.96 1.02 14.50
N THR A 114 -4.03 0.46 13.94
CA THR A 114 -4.40 0.73 12.53
C THR A 114 -4.98 2.13 12.34
N ILE A 115 -5.75 2.60 13.31
CA ILE A 115 -6.25 3.99 13.34
C ILE A 115 -5.08 4.97 13.47
N ASP A 116 -4.16 4.70 14.41
CA ASP A 116 -2.96 5.52 14.62
C ASP A 116 -2.09 5.58 13.36
N GLY A 117 -1.95 4.47 12.64
CA GLY A 117 -1.24 4.43 11.36
C GLY A 117 -1.89 5.30 10.28
N SER A 118 -3.23 5.30 10.20
CA SER A 118 -3.97 6.15 9.26
C SER A 118 -3.84 7.64 9.63
N ASN A 119 -3.98 7.97 10.92
CA ASN A 119 -3.82 9.33 11.43
C ASN A 119 -2.37 9.83 11.26
N PHE A 120 -1.38 8.97 11.50
CA PHE A 120 0.03 9.29 11.27
C PHE A 120 0.31 9.57 9.80
N THR A 121 -0.29 8.79 8.89
CA THR A 121 -0.18 9.06 7.44
C THR A 121 -0.78 10.43 7.11
N LYS A 122 -1.95 10.76 7.67
CA LYS A 122 -2.59 12.07 7.47
C LYS A 122 -1.73 13.21 8.00
N SER A 123 -1.15 13.07 9.20
CA SER A 123 -0.26 14.08 9.78
C SER A 123 1.00 14.28 8.94
N LEU A 124 1.61 13.21 8.43
CA LEU A 124 2.76 13.33 7.52
C LEU A 124 2.43 14.16 6.27
N ILE A 125 1.23 13.98 5.73
CA ILE A 125 0.77 14.73 4.55
C ILE A 125 0.55 16.21 4.91
N ASP A 126 -0.20 16.48 5.97
CA ASP A 126 -0.62 17.84 6.34
C ASP A 126 0.56 18.68 6.83
N ASP A 127 1.34 18.15 7.78
CA ASP A 127 2.46 18.87 8.40
C ASP A 127 3.56 19.19 7.38
N ASN A 128 3.73 18.36 6.36
CA ASN A 128 4.76 18.54 5.35
C ASN A 128 4.21 19.04 4.00
N LYS A 129 2.90 19.34 3.93
CA LYS A 129 2.21 19.86 2.73
C LYS A 129 2.47 18.99 1.49
N ILE A 130 2.39 17.67 1.66
CA ILE A 130 2.59 16.73 0.55
C ILE A 130 1.35 16.73 -0.34
N ASP A 131 1.49 17.25 -1.57
CA ASP A 131 0.41 17.16 -2.57
C ASP A 131 0.35 15.74 -3.13
N CYS A 132 -0.66 14.98 -2.70
CA CYS A 132 -0.87 13.59 -3.10
C CYS A 132 -2.34 13.29 -3.47
N ASP A 133 -3.07 14.27 -4.00
CA ASP A 133 -4.44 14.12 -4.51
C ASP A 133 -5.41 13.50 -3.48
N ILE A 134 -5.35 13.91 -2.21
CA ILE A 134 -6.26 13.37 -1.18
C ILE A 134 -7.71 13.46 -1.63
N SER A 135 -8.47 12.37 -1.45
CA SER A 135 -9.90 12.29 -1.74
C SER A 135 -10.63 11.43 -0.72
N GLY A 136 -11.90 11.76 -0.49
CA GLY A 136 -12.74 11.07 0.49
C GLY A 136 -12.38 11.42 1.94
N ASP A 137 -13.24 10.97 2.87
CA ASP A 137 -13.16 11.24 4.30
C ASP A 137 -13.56 10.02 5.16
N CYS A 138 -13.96 8.92 4.52
CA CYS A 138 -14.29 7.65 5.15
C CYS A 138 -13.92 6.49 4.23
N ASN A 139 -14.04 5.27 4.72
CA ASN A 139 -14.03 4.07 3.91
C ASN A 139 -15.42 3.44 3.88
N PHE A 140 -15.83 2.91 2.72
CA PHE A 140 -17.06 2.13 2.61
C PHE A 140 -16.75 0.64 2.49
N GLU A 141 -17.56 -0.18 3.16
CA GLU A 141 -17.64 -1.60 2.90
C GLU A 141 -19.05 -1.95 2.40
N VAL A 142 -19.11 -2.54 1.20
CA VAL A 142 -20.36 -2.80 0.46
C VAL A 142 -20.71 -4.28 0.51
N ALA A 143 -21.94 -4.62 0.86
CA ALA A 143 -22.48 -5.96 0.74
C ALA A 143 -22.68 -6.32 -0.73
N HIS A 144 -21.88 -7.27 -1.24
CA HIS A 144 -21.98 -7.73 -2.64
C HIS A 144 -23.10 -8.75 -2.87
N HIS A 145 -23.81 -9.17 -1.82
CA HIS A 145 -24.94 -10.07 -1.87
C HIS A 145 -25.79 -9.83 -0.61
N PRO A 146 -27.14 -9.93 -0.64
CA PRO A 146 -28.03 -9.62 0.49
C PRO A 146 -27.66 -10.29 1.80
N LYS A 147 -27.24 -11.57 1.75
CA LYS A 147 -26.86 -12.36 2.94
C LYS A 147 -25.67 -11.79 3.74
N PHE A 148 -24.86 -10.88 3.13
CA PHE A 148 -23.74 -10.28 3.81
C PHE A 148 -24.09 -8.94 4.48
N PHE A 149 -25.27 -8.38 4.18
CA PHE A 149 -25.64 -7.09 4.75
C PHE A 149 -25.82 -7.15 6.28
N ASP A 150 -26.41 -8.24 6.79
CA ASP A 150 -26.53 -8.42 8.24
C ASP A 150 -25.18 -8.57 8.93
N ALA A 151 -24.24 -9.28 8.30
CA ALA A 151 -22.88 -9.36 8.82
C ALA A 151 -22.19 -7.98 8.88
N LEU A 152 -22.41 -7.11 7.89
CA LEU A 152 -21.89 -5.72 7.91
C LEU A 152 -22.55 -4.88 9.02
N LYS A 153 -23.86 -5.07 9.28
CA LYS A 153 -24.54 -4.42 10.41
C LYS A 153 -23.90 -4.79 11.75
N ASP A 154 -23.60 -6.07 11.93
CA ASP A 154 -23.00 -6.55 13.18
C ASP A 154 -21.57 -6.06 13.34
N GLU A 155 -20.78 -6.03 12.26
CA GLU A 155 -19.44 -5.47 12.26
C GLU A 155 -19.47 -3.98 12.61
N ALA A 156 -20.36 -3.19 12.00
CA ALA A 156 -20.53 -1.77 12.29
C ALA A 156 -20.91 -1.51 13.76
N LYS A 157 -21.78 -2.35 14.36
CA LYS A 157 -22.12 -2.27 15.79
C LYS A 157 -20.91 -2.53 16.67
N ILE A 158 -20.13 -3.57 16.35
CA ILE A 158 -18.92 -3.92 17.11
C ILE A 158 -17.92 -2.77 17.01
N TYR A 159 -17.66 -2.23 15.82
CA TYR A 159 -16.75 -1.10 15.62
C TYR A 159 -17.15 0.09 16.51
N LYS A 160 -18.40 0.47 16.50
CA LYS A 160 -18.91 1.59 17.30
C LYS A 160 -18.83 1.32 18.81
N LYS A 161 -19.31 0.15 19.24
CA LYS A 161 -19.47 -0.18 20.67
C LYS A 161 -18.15 -0.51 21.34
N GLU A 162 -17.32 -1.35 20.71
CA GLU A 162 -16.14 -1.92 21.36
C GLU A 162 -14.86 -1.14 21.10
N PHE A 163 -14.79 -0.42 19.95
CA PHE A 163 -13.57 0.28 19.53
C PHE A 163 -13.75 1.79 19.38
N ASN A 164 -14.97 2.32 19.64
CA ASN A 164 -15.31 3.74 19.49
C ASN A 164 -14.99 4.29 18.07
N ILE A 165 -15.15 3.43 17.05
CA ILE A 165 -14.95 3.82 15.66
C ILE A 165 -16.24 4.43 15.13
N GLU A 166 -16.15 5.65 14.54
CA GLU A 166 -17.29 6.29 13.89
C GLU A 166 -17.75 5.44 12.72
N THR A 167 -19.01 4.99 12.75
CA THR A 167 -19.63 4.17 11.70
C THR A 167 -21.02 4.68 11.36
N LYS A 168 -21.41 4.53 10.08
CA LYS A 168 -22.80 4.75 9.63
C LYS A 168 -23.20 3.63 8.68
N LEU A 169 -24.39 3.09 8.90
CA LEU A 169 -24.99 2.05 8.06
C LEU A 169 -25.90 2.69 7.03
N TYR A 170 -25.95 2.09 5.84
CA TYR A 170 -26.77 2.54 4.71
C TYR A 170 -27.49 1.35 4.10
N THR A 171 -28.80 1.48 3.88
CA THR A 171 -29.54 0.53 3.04
C THR A 171 -29.03 0.61 1.59
N LYS A 172 -29.53 -0.26 0.72
CA LYS A 172 -29.20 -0.23 -0.69
C LYS A 172 -29.53 1.14 -1.31
N GLU A 173 -30.73 1.62 -1.03
CA GLU A 173 -31.28 2.89 -1.55
C GLU A 173 -30.51 4.09 -1.01
N GLU A 174 -30.24 4.12 0.30
CA GLU A 174 -29.46 5.17 0.94
C GLU A 174 -28.02 5.23 0.39
N PHE A 175 -27.41 4.07 0.12
CA PHE A 175 -26.06 4.06 -0.45
C PHE A 175 -26.04 4.49 -1.91
N GLU A 176 -27.09 4.22 -2.70
CA GLU A 176 -27.21 4.74 -4.07
C GLU A 176 -27.23 6.28 -4.12
N GLU A 177 -27.69 6.94 -3.05
CA GLU A 177 -27.73 8.41 -3.00
C GLU A 177 -26.37 9.06 -2.73
N ILE A 178 -25.44 8.35 -2.13
CA ILE A 178 -24.14 8.91 -1.72
C ILE A 178 -22.93 8.18 -2.29
N GLY A 179 -23.09 6.94 -2.72
CA GLY A 179 -22.05 6.03 -3.17
C GLY A 179 -22.16 5.69 -4.66
N HIS A 180 -22.79 4.57 -4.94
CA HIS A 180 -23.07 4.13 -6.31
C HIS A 180 -24.21 3.11 -6.36
N SER A 181 -24.79 2.90 -7.55
CA SER A 181 -25.66 1.76 -7.82
C SER A 181 -24.92 0.64 -8.54
N GLY A 182 -25.47 -0.57 -8.49
CA GLY A 182 -24.92 -1.73 -9.19
C GLY A 182 -25.63 -3.02 -8.82
N LEU A 183 -25.45 -4.07 -9.66
CA LEU A 183 -26.08 -5.37 -9.47
C LEU A 183 -25.62 -6.07 -8.17
N GLU A 184 -24.41 -5.77 -7.70
CA GLU A 184 -23.79 -6.34 -6.52
C GLU A 184 -23.64 -5.31 -5.39
N GLN A 185 -24.60 -4.40 -5.26
CA GLN A 185 -24.70 -3.44 -4.17
C GLN A 185 -26.01 -3.69 -3.41
N PHE A 186 -25.92 -4.13 -2.16
CA PHE A 186 -27.04 -4.49 -1.27
C PHE A 186 -26.96 -3.77 0.09
N GLY A 187 -26.43 -2.56 0.09
CA GLY A 187 -26.18 -1.74 1.26
C GLY A 187 -24.71 -1.71 1.64
N ALA A 188 -24.37 -0.81 2.53
CA ALA A 188 -23.01 -0.55 2.95
C ALA A 188 -22.91 -0.07 4.40
N PHE A 189 -21.73 -0.07 4.97
CA PHE A 189 -21.43 0.80 6.10
C PHE A 189 -20.15 1.60 5.81
N SER A 190 -20.08 2.79 6.39
CA SER A 190 -18.87 3.60 6.41
C SER A 190 -18.19 3.54 7.76
N TYR A 191 -16.87 3.76 7.78
CA TYR A 191 -16.11 3.94 9.00
C TYR A 191 -14.96 4.93 8.80
N LYS A 192 -14.55 5.59 9.91
CA LYS A 192 -13.42 6.52 9.97
C LYS A 192 -12.34 6.01 10.92
N PRO A 193 -11.05 6.37 10.68
CA PRO A 193 -10.56 7.15 9.55
C PRO A 193 -10.57 6.37 8.24
N GLY A 194 -10.68 7.11 7.14
CA GLY A 194 -10.57 6.56 5.81
C GLY A 194 -10.45 7.67 4.78
N PHE A 195 -9.49 7.59 3.88
CA PHE A 195 -9.33 8.50 2.73
C PHE A 195 -8.50 7.81 1.66
N ALA A 196 -8.37 8.43 0.51
CA ALA A 196 -7.55 7.92 -0.57
C ALA A 196 -6.54 8.96 -1.06
N ILE A 197 -5.42 8.49 -1.59
CA ILE A 197 -4.31 9.30 -2.10
C ILE A 197 -3.83 8.80 -3.47
N ASN A 198 -3.00 9.59 -4.12
CA ASN A 198 -2.09 9.12 -5.15
C ASN A 198 -0.85 8.52 -4.46
N PRO A 199 -0.67 7.19 -4.50
CA PRO A 199 0.37 6.53 -3.73
C PRO A 199 1.78 6.91 -4.16
N LEU A 200 2.00 7.18 -5.45
CA LEU A 200 3.31 7.59 -5.96
C LEU A 200 3.64 9.02 -5.56
N LYS A 201 2.70 9.96 -5.68
CA LYS A 201 2.91 11.34 -5.22
C LYS A 201 3.25 11.38 -3.72
N PHE A 202 2.53 10.61 -2.90
CA PHE A 202 2.84 10.49 -1.48
C PHE A 202 4.23 9.94 -1.22
N LEU A 203 4.62 8.86 -1.90
CA LEU A 203 5.94 8.26 -1.76
C LEU A 203 7.06 9.24 -2.14
N LEU A 204 6.90 9.98 -3.25
CA LEU A 204 7.87 10.99 -3.69
C LEU A 204 7.94 12.18 -2.73
N GLY A 205 6.81 12.54 -2.13
CA GLY A 205 6.75 13.53 -1.05
C GLY A 205 7.55 13.10 0.18
N LEU A 206 7.41 11.84 0.60
CA LEU A 206 8.22 11.28 1.69
C LEU A 206 9.72 11.24 1.34
N ALA A 207 10.08 10.86 0.13
CA ALA A 207 11.48 10.85 -0.31
C ALA A 207 12.09 12.26 -0.33
N SER A 208 11.32 13.25 -0.79
CA SER A 208 11.70 14.65 -0.74
C SER A 208 11.90 15.16 0.69
N LEU A 209 10.98 14.82 1.60
CA LEU A 209 11.09 15.14 3.02
C LEU A 209 12.33 14.49 3.64
N ALA A 210 12.54 13.20 3.42
CA ALA A 210 13.71 12.47 3.92
C ALA A 210 15.03 13.12 3.47
N LYS A 211 15.14 13.46 2.18
CA LYS A 211 16.29 14.18 1.63
C LYS A 211 16.50 15.56 2.29
N LYS A 212 15.41 16.31 2.48
CA LYS A 212 15.44 17.66 3.10
C LYS A 212 15.97 17.64 4.55
N ILE A 213 15.70 16.58 5.29
CA ILE A 213 16.15 16.42 6.68
C ILE A 213 17.49 15.67 6.81
N GLY A 214 18.22 15.46 5.70
CA GLY A 214 19.58 14.93 5.70
C GLY A 214 19.72 13.42 5.54
N VAL A 215 18.64 12.68 5.22
CA VAL A 215 18.76 11.25 4.87
C VAL A 215 19.45 11.10 3.53
N ASN A 216 20.51 10.29 3.49
CA ASN A 216 21.22 9.95 2.26
C ASN A 216 20.49 8.82 1.52
N ILE A 217 19.87 9.15 0.38
CA ILE A 217 19.07 8.21 -0.41
C ILE A 217 19.82 7.81 -1.67
N TYR A 218 19.85 6.50 -1.92
CA TYR A 218 20.44 5.90 -3.14
C TYR A 218 19.43 5.00 -3.82
N GLU A 219 19.26 5.18 -5.14
CA GLU A 219 18.42 4.33 -5.98
C GLU A 219 19.26 3.53 -7.00
N ASN A 220 18.64 2.60 -7.72
CA ASN A 220 19.31 1.71 -8.66
C ASN A 220 20.52 0.98 -8.04
N SER A 221 20.39 0.64 -6.77
CA SER A 221 21.47 0.06 -5.96
C SER A 221 21.02 -1.24 -5.28
N PRO A 222 20.66 -2.29 -6.05
CA PRO A 222 20.18 -3.55 -5.48
C PRO A 222 21.25 -4.15 -4.55
N VAL A 223 20.82 -4.42 -3.32
CA VAL A 223 21.66 -5.11 -2.34
C VAL A 223 21.77 -6.59 -2.73
N ILE A 224 22.99 -7.06 -2.89
CA ILE A 224 23.30 -8.42 -3.33
C ILE A 224 23.81 -9.30 -2.20
N LYS A 225 24.36 -8.71 -1.13
CA LYS A 225 24.88 -9.45 0.02
C LYS A 225 24.91 -8.59 1.27
N ILE A 226 24.69 -9.21 2.42
CA ILE A 226 24.87 -8.62 3.74
C ILE A 226 25.86 -9.48 4.50
N GLU A 227 26.91 -8.88 5.02
CA GLU A 227 27.94 -9.55 5.83
C GLU A 227 27.98 -8.92 7.22
N LYS A 228 27.87 -9.75 8.27
CA LYS A 228 28.15 -9.31 9.63
C LYS A 228 29.66 -9.35 9.86
N LYS A 229 30.25 -8.22 10.27
CA LYS A 229 31.68 -8.09 10.60
C LYS A 229 31.80 -7.53 12.01
N SER A 230 32.06 -8.41 12.97
CA SER A 230 32.07 -8.06 14.40
C SER A 230 30.79 -7.34 14.80
N GLU A 231 30.85 -6.10 15.25
CA GLU A 231 29.72 -5.27 15.68
C GLU A 231 29.06 -4.45 14.56
N LYS A 232 29.47 -4.65 13.31
CA LYS A 232 28.96 -3.90 12.16
C LYS A 232 28.48 -4.83 11.06
N TYR A 233 27.71 -4.26 10.15
CA TYR A 233 27.25 -4.92 8.93
C TYR A 233 27.85 -4.24 7.72
N LYS A 234 28.28 -5.04 6.74
CA LYS A 234 28.65 -4.57 5.40
C LYS A 234 27.54 -4.96 4.44
N VAL A 235 26.84 -3.97 3.91
CA VAL A 235 25.80 -4.11 2.90
C VAL A 235 26.43 -3.86 1.53
N ILE A 236 26.37 -4.83 0.64
CA ILE A 236 27.08 -4.84 -0.65
C ILE A 236 26.08 -4.70 -1.77
N THR A 237 26.32 -3.75 -2.67
CA THR A 237 25.63 -3.56 -3.96
C THR A 237 26.55 -3.97 -5.12
N LYS A 238 26.08 -3.84 -6.37
CA LYS A 238 26.93 -4.16 -7.55
C LYS A 238 28.18 -3.28 -7.64
N GLU A 239 28.06 -1.99 -7.29
CA GLU A 239 29.10 -0.99 -7.57
C GLU A 239 29.75 -0.41 -6.30
N GLY A 240 29.23 -0.76 -5.13
CA GLY A 240 29.79 -0.23 -3.88
C GLY A 240 29.28 -0.96 -2.64
N SER A 241 29.51 -0.37 -1.48
CA SER A 241 29.05 -0.96 -0.22
C SER A 241 28.83 0.09 0.87
N VAL A 242 28.02 -0.25 1.86
CA VAL A 242 27.81 0.56 3.07
C VAL A 242 28.20 -0.25 4.30
N ILE A 243 29.00 0.34 5.19
CA ILE A 243 29.26 -0.20 6.52
C ILE A 243 28.38 0.54 7.53
N ALA A 244 27.58 -0.21 8.30
CA ALA A 244 26.68 0.38 9.28
C ALA A 244 26.68 -0.41 10.59
N LYS A 245 26.32 0.25 11.70
CA LYS A 245 26.15 -0.41 13.01
C LYS A 245 24.85 -1.22 13.06
N LYS A 246 23.81 -0.75 12.38
CA LYS A 246 22.48 -1.37 12.34
C LYS A 246 21.96 -1.43 10.91
N ILE A 247 21.13 -2.44 10.62
CA ILE A 247 20.41 -2.57 9.36
C ILE A 247 18.92 -2.69 9.62
N VAL A 248 18.13 -2.13 8.72
CA VAL A 248 16.68 -2.31 8.66
C VAL A 248 16.34 -2.88 7.31
N ILE A 249 15.60 -4.00 7.27
CA ILE A 249 15.13 -4.64 6.05
C ILE A 249 13.67 -4.25 5.83
N ALA A 250 13.42 -3.42 4.83
CA ALA A 250 12.11 -2.89 4.47
C ALA A 250 11.73 -3.24 3.02
N THR A 251 12.18 -4.42 2.55
CA THR A 251 12.05 -4.86 1.15
C THR A 251 10.68 -5.45 0.80
N ASN A 252 9.76 -5.54 1.78
CA ASN A 252 8.45 -6.16 1.59
C ASN A 252 8.58 -7.59 1.00
N GLY A 253 7.72 -7.94 0.06
CA GLY A 253 7.76 -9.22 -0.66
C GLY A 253 8.83 -9.33 -1.76
N PHE A 254 9.60 -8.27 -2.01
CA PHE A 254 10.72 -8.28 -2.97
C PHE A 254 12.03 -8.77 -2.34
N TYR A 255 11.93 -9.51 -1.28
CA TYR A 255 13.04 -10.14 -0.61
C TYR A 255 13.61 -11.27 -1.48
N LYS A 256 14.90 -11.23 -1.77
CA LYS A 256 15.59 -12.30 -2.49
C LYS A 256 16.15 -13.32 -1.51
N ASP A 257 15.94 -14.60 -1.78
CA ASP A 257 16.49 -15.69 -0.98
C ASP A 257 18.00 -15.51 -0.75
N ASP A 258 18.48 -15.93 0.40
CA ASP A 258 19.87 -15.86 0.85
C ASP A 258 20.40 -14.46 1.21
N LEU A 259 19.63 -13.39 1.02
CA LEU A 259 20.04 -12.06 1.48
C LEU A 259 20.11 -11.99 3.03
N VAL A 260 19.14 -12.58 3.69
CA VAL A 260 19.05 -12.79 5.14
C VAL A 260 18.55 -14.21 5.38
N PRO A 261 19.42 -15.18 5.67
CA PRO A 261 19.03 -16.59 5.75
C PRO A 261 17.89 -16.88 6.74
N GLU A 262 17.79 -16.11 7.82
CA GLU A 262 16.74 -16.25 8.84
C GLU A 262 15.32 -15.96 8.30
N LEU A 263 15.22 -15.23 7.20
CA LEU A 263 13.95 -14.90 6.53
C LEU A 263 13.59 -15.89 5.42
N ASN A 264 14.46 -16.80 5.06
CA ASN A 264 14.18 -17.80 4.03
C ASN A 264 12.94 -18.61 4.41
N ASN A 265 12.03 -18.81 3.44
CA ASN A 265 10.75 -19.50 3.62
C ASN A 265 9.81 -18.90 4.68
N ARG A 266 10.01 -17.66 5.09
CA ARG A 266 9.16 -16.94 6.06
C ARG A 266 8.17 -15.97 5.41
N ILE A 267 8.39 -15.61 4.15
CA ILE A 267 7.60 -14.63 3.42
C ILE A 267 6.96 -15.29 2.21
N LEU A 268 5.63 -15.19 2.09
CA LEU A 268 4.86 -15.60 0.92
C LEU A 268 4.18 -14.36 0.32
N PRO A 269 4.77 -13.68 -0.66
CA PRO A 269 4.13 -12.55 -1.32
C PRO A 269 2.92 -13.01 -2.13
N ALA A 270 1.83 -12.27 -2.01
CA ALA A 270 0.65 -12.43 -2.87
C ALA A 270 0.49 -11.14 -3.67
N ILE A 271 0.55 -11.26 -4.99
CA ILE A 271 0.38 -10.12 -5.88
C ILE A 271 -1.10 -9.75 -5.96
N SER A 272 -1.38 -8.46 -5.95
CA SER A 272 -2.71 -7.90 -6.19
C SER A 272 -2.66 -7.06 -7.47
N ASN A 273 -3.55 -7.32 -8.40
CA ASN A 273 -3.62 -6.59 -9.64
C ASN A 273 -4.61 -5.42 -9.51
N ILE A 274 -4.27 -4.32 -10.17
CA ILE A 274 -5.11 -3.12 -10.27
C ILE A 274 -5.21 -2.75 -11.74
N ILE A 275 -6.40 -2.42 -12.17
CA ILE A 275 -6.66 -1.83 -13.47
C ILE A 275 -7.30 -0.45 -13.30
N VAL A 276 -7.03 0.44 -14.25
CA VAL A 276 -7.59 1.78 -14.29
C VAL A 276 -8.13 2.02 -15.69
N THR A 277 -9.38 2.49 -15.79
CA THR A 277 -10.02 2.75 -17.08
C THR A 277 -9.45 4.00 -17.76
N ARG A 278 -9.84 4.25 -19.00
CA ARG A 278 -9.87 5.61 -19.55
C ARG A 278 -10.76 6.51 -18.68
N PRO A 279 -10.71 7.84 -18.83
CA PRO A 279 -11.73 8.70 -18.24
C PRO A 279 -13.11 8.24 -18.72
N LEU A 280 -14.03 8.09 -17.78
CA LEU A 280 -15.44 7.77 -18.06
C LEU A 280 -16.19 9.04 -18.45
N SER A 281 -17.18 8.91 -19.34
CA SER A 281 -18.07 10.01 -19.66
C SER A 281 -19.04 10.29 -18.50
N SER A 282 -19.68 11.45 -18.53
CA SER A 282 -20.71 11.78 -17.53
C SER A 282 -21.89 10.82 -17.58
N GLU A 283 -22.24 10.33 -18.76
CA GLU A 283 -23.31 9.34 -18.96
C GLU A 283 -22.93 8.00 -18.32
N GLU A 284 -21.69 7.54 -18.49
CA GLU A 284 -21.18 6.30 -17.89
C GLU A 284 -21.16 6.40 -16.35
N ILE A 285 -20.70 7.53 -15.80
CA ILE A 285 -20.70 7.77 -14.35
C ILE A 285 -22.14 7.81 -13.81
N ASN A 286 -23.05 8.50 -14.51
CA ASN A 286 -24.45 8.64 -14.13
C ASN A 286 -25.22 7.32 -14.23
N ALA A 287 -24.91 6.46 -15.23
CA ALA A 287 -25.52 5.13 -15.38
C ALA A 287 -25.31 4.26 -14.14
N HIS A 288 -24.19 4.43 -13.45
CA HIS A 288 -23.86 3.73 -12.19
C HIS A 288 -24.09 4.60 -10.95
N LYS A 289 -24.65 5.80 -11.09
CA LYS A 289 -24.86 6.76 -10.01
C LYS A 289 -23.62 6.96 -9.12
N PHE A 290 -22.42 6.98 -9.72
CA PHE A 290 -21.20 7.10 -8.94
C PHE A 290 -21.06 8.54 -8.39
N LYS A 291 -21.18 8.71 -7.06
CA LYS A 291 -21.23 10.00 -6.38
C LYS A 291 -20.08 10.21 -5.39
N THR A 292 -19.17 9.25 -5.25
CA THR A 292 -18.12 9.32 -4.23
C THR A 292 -16.74 9.04 -4.77
N HIS A 293 -15.72 9.67 -4.18
CA HIS A 293 -14.30 9.37 -4.37
C HIS A 293 -13.69 8.63 -3.17
N ASN A 294 -14.53 8.20 -2.25
CA ASN A 294 -14.10 7.42 -1.09
C ASN A 294 -13.54 6.05 -1.50
N PRO A 295 -12.61 5.48 -0.73
CA PRO A 295 -12.25 4.07 -0.83
C PRO A 295 -13.46 3.17 -0.62
N ILE A 296 -13.65 2.19 -1.49
CA ILE A 296 -14.73 1.20 -1.37
C ILE A 296 -14.13 -0.20 -1.41
N LEU A 297 -14.53 -1.02 -0.44
CA LEU A 297 -14.24 -2.44 -0.35
C LEU A 297 -15.55 -3.20 -0.48
N ASN A 298 -15.52 -4.45 -0.95
CA ASN A 298 -16.69 -5.30 -0.87
C ASN A 298 -16.52 -6.45 0.13
N SER A 299 -17.64 -7.03 0.55
CA SER A 299 -17.69 -8.09 1.56
C SER A 299 -17.23 -9.47 1.07
N ARG A 300 -16.55 -9.61 -0.07
CA ARG A 300 -16.02 -10.87 -0.54
C ARG A 300 -14.82 -11.33 0.28
N LYS A 301 -14.66 -12.63 0.47
CA LYS A 301 -13.47 -13.21 1.11
C LYS A 301 -12.19 -12.85 0.33
N LEU A 302 -12.23 -12.90 -0.99
CA LEU A 302 -11.25 -12.31 -1.90
C LEU A 302 -11.82 -11.00 -2.40
N LEU A 303 -11.70 -9.97 -1.55
CA LEU A 303 -12.37 -8.70 -1.74
C LEU A 303 -11.98 -8.03 -3.06
N TYR A 304 -12.93 -7.33 -3.63
CA TYR A 304 -12.70 -6.29 -4.62
C TYR A 304 -12.59 -4.96 -3.90
N TYR A 305 -11.71 -4.10 -4.40
CA TYR A 305 -11.55 -2.74 -3.91
C TYR A 305 -11.50 -1.78 -5.09
N TYR A 306 -12.21 -0.68 -4.96
CA TYR A 306 -12.40 0.23 -6.08
C TYR A 306 -12.71 1.65 -5.63
N ARG A 307 -12.51 2.59 -6.53
CA ARG A 307 -12.92 3.99 -6.38
C ARG A 307 -13.01 4.72 -7.72
N LEU A 308 -13.78 5.78 -7.77
CA LEU A 308 -13.69 6.77 -8.83
C LEU A 308 -12.54 7.74 -8.49
N LEU A 309 -11.65 7.95 -9.45
CA LEU A 309 -10.56 8.93 -9.35
C LEU A 309 -11.05 10.33 -9.71
N LYS A 310 -10.33 11.38 -9.30
CA LYS A 310 -10.72 12.77 -9.55
C LYS A 310 -10.76 13.15 -11.04
N ASP A 311 -10.07 12.39 -11.88
CA ASP A 311 -10.06 12.55 -13.35
C ASP A 311 -11.10 11.64 -14.04
N ASN A 312 -12.11 11.20 -13.31
CA ASN A 312 -13.21 10.35 -13.78
C ASN A 312 -12.79 8.96 -14.27
N ARG A 313 -11.62 8.47 -13.89
CA ARG A 313 -11.23 7.09 -14.14
C ARG A 313 -11.73 6.19 -13.03
N PHE A 314 -12.13 4.98 -13.38
CA PHE A 314 -12.49 3.98 -12.39
C PHE A 314 -11.26 3.08 -12.11
N LEU A 315 -10.85 3.04 -10.85
CA LEU A 315 -9.80 2.14 -10.36
C LEU A 315 -10.47 0.92 -9.76
N PHE A 316 -10.08 -0.26 -10.23
CA PHE A 316 -10.56 -1.54 -9.72
C PHE A 316 -9.40 -2.46 -9.41
N GLY A 317 -9.40 -3.03 -8.21
CA GLY A 317 -8.39 -3.97 -7.77
C GLY A 317 -9.00 -5.24 -7.19
N ALA A 318 -8.29 -6.35 -7.43
CA ALA A 318 -8.63 -7.66 -6.92
C ALA A 318 -7.36 -8.45 -6.62
N ARG A 319 -7.50 -9.56 -5.90
CA ARG A 319 -6.39 -10.47 -5.71
C ARG A 319 -5.97 -11.04 -7.07
N GLY A 320 -4.68 -10.94 -7.36
CA GLY A 320 -4.09 -11.40 -8.60
C GLY A 320 -3.43 -12.76 -8.47
N ASP A 321 -2.12 -12.78 -8.56
CA ASP A 321 -1.28 -13.93 -8.82
C ASP A 321 -0.39 -14.30 -7.61
N LEU A 322 0.05 -15.55 -7.57
CA LEU A 322 1.00 -16.06 -6.58
C LEU A 322 2.36 -16.43 -7.19
N THR A 323 2.49 -16.38 -8.52
CA THR A 323 3.73 -16.78 -9.22
C THR A 323 4.70 -15.62 -9.43
N GLY A 324 4.18 -14.42 -9.65
CA GLY A 324 4.97 -13.23 -9.94
C GLY A 324 5.46 -13.17 -11.40
N SER A 325 4.94 -14.00 -12.32
CA SER A 325 5.28 -13.89 -13.72
C SER A 325 4.46 -12.82 -14.45
N ASP A 326 5.06 -12.17 -15.43
CA ASP A 326 4.37 -11.17 -16.25
C ASP A 326 3.18 -11.80 -17.00
N GLU A 327 3.31 -13.05 -17.48
CA GLU A 327 2.23 -13.79 -18.15
C GLU A 327 1.04 -14.03 -17.23
N SER A 328 1.27 -14.45 -15.98
CA SER A 328 0.20 -14.70 -15.01
C SER A 328 -0.50 -13.40 -14.62
N SER A 329 0.25 -12.33 -14.43
CA SER A 329 -0.29 -11.00 -14.17
C SER A 329 -1.16 -10.50 -15.32
N LEU A 330 -0.76 -10.72 -16.59
CA LEU A 330 -1.54 -10.34 -17.76
C LEU A 330 -2.85 -11.15 -17.87
N LYS A 331 -2.80 -12.47 -17.64
CA LYS A 331 -4.00 -13.32 -17.61
C LYS A 331 -5.00 -12.83 -16.56
N MET A 332 -4.52 -12.42 -15.37
CA MET A 332 -5.37 -11.89 -14.31
C MET A 332 -5.98 -10.54 -14.70
N THR A 333 -5.19 -9.63 -15.29
CA THR A 333 -5.68 -8.34 -15.78
C THR A 333 -6.81 -8.52 -16.78
N ASN A 334 -6.64 -9.39 -17.78
CA ASN A 334 -7.67 -9.71 -18.77
C ASN A 334 -8.95 -10.28 -18.14
N LYS A 335 -8.83 -11.06 -17.06
CA LYS A 335 -9.97 -11.56 -16.30
C LYS A 335 -10.70 -10.44 -15.58
N MET A 336 -9.97 -9.51 -14.97
CA MET A 336 -10.54 -8.35 -14.27
C MET A 336 -11.28 -7.42 -15.25
N GLU A 337 -10.74 -7.17 -16.43
CA GLU A 337 -11.40 -6.40 -17.48
C GLU A 337 -12.75 -7.01 -17.91
N LYS A 338 -12.80 -8.34 -18.03
CA LYS A 338 -14.06 -9.04 -18.31
C LYS A 338 -15.08 -8.86 -17.18
N GLN A 339 -14.65 -8.86 -15.94
CA GLN A 339 -15.52 -8.66 -14.78
C GLN A 339 -16.08 -7.23 -14.69
N MET A 340 -15.35 -6.22 -15.19
CA MET A 340 -15.84 -4.85 -15.23
C MET A 340 -16.86 -4.60 -16.35
N LYS A 341 -16.94 -5.48 -17.36
CA LYS A 341 -17.91 -5.37 -18.47
C LYS A 341 -19.29 -5.94 -18.13
N LEU A 342 -19.45 -6.54 -16.96
CA LEU A 342 -20.69 -7.07 -16.43
C LEU A 342 -21.38 -6.04 -15.53
#